data_4af4fa71f770ce5688ce37273e9da58d
#
_entry.id   4af4fa71f770ce5688ce37273e9da58d
#
_cell.length_a   1.000
_cell.length_b   1.000
_cell.length_c   1.000
_cell.angle_alpha   90.00
_cell.angle_beta   90.00
_cell.angle_gamma   90.00
#
_symmetry.space_group_name_H-M   'P 1'
#
loop_
_entity.id
_entity.type
_entity.pdbx_description
1 polymer ?
#
loop_
_entity_poly.entity_id
_entity_poly.type
_entity_poly.pdbx_seq_one_letter_code
_entity_poly.pdbx_strand_id
1 'polypeptide(L)'
;MSDRDQYIPGPASGAEVRKDGEKWALILVRELRHSPEKVWQALTDPAHLREWAPFVTDGSLDTVGTVKLTWVGAPAPQEATVTRADAPRLLEYNDIRWELEAFGGGTRLTLWHNIDRRFIAMGAAGWHICFDVLERLLSDHPIGRIVGPDAMKFGGWQQLHAEYAKQFAVGRPE
;
A
#
# COMPACT_ATOMS: atom_id res chain seq x y z
N MET A 1 -3.65 1.90 -27.10
CA MET A 1 -3.01 1.47 -25.85
C MET A 1 -3.85 1.90 -24.65
N SER A 2 -3.96 1.04 -23.68
CA SER A 2 -4.74 1.35 -22.48
C SER A 2 -3.97 2.30 -21.57
N ASP A 3 -4.68 2.97 -20.67
CA ASP A 3 -4.06 3.83 -19.66
C ASP A 3 -3.07 3.04 -18.81
N ARG A 4 -3.36 1.76 -18.58
CA ARG A 4 -2.48 0.86 -17.84
C ARG A 4 -1.12 0.71 -18.53
N ASP A 5 -1.12 0.56 -19.87
CA ASP A 5 0.11 0.39 -20.63
C ASP A 5 0.95 1.65 -20.67
N GLN A 6 0.32 2.81 -20.49
CA GLN A 6 0.99 4.10 -20.49
C GLN A 6 1.39 4.56 -19.09
N TYR A 7 1.03 3.80 -18.06
CA TYR A 7 1.33 4.16 -16.69
C TYR A 7 2.84 4.17 -16.42
N ILE A 8 3.32 5.26 -15.85
CA ILE A 8 4.69 5.42 -15.39
C ILE A 8 4.64 5.96 -13.97
N PRO A 9 5.27 5.28 -12.99
CA PRO A 9 5.28 5.81 -11.63
C PRO A 9 6.04 7.13 -11.55
N GLY A 10 5.56 8.01 -10.69
CA GLY A 10 6.27 9.24 -10.40
C GLY A 10 7.55 8.97 -9.59
N PRO A 11 8.34 10.02 -9.31
CA PRO A 11 9.56 9.85 -8.54
C PRO A 11 9.28 9.37 -7.11
N ALA A 12 10.24 8.65 -6.53
CA ALA A 12 10.13 8.16 -5.17
C ALA A 12 9.98 9.32 -4.19
N SER A 13 8.91 9.30 -3.40
CA SER A 13 8.60 10.36 -2.44
C SER A 13 7.60 9.88 -1.41
N GLY A 14 7.52 10.63 -0.30
CA GLY A 14 6.52 10.37 0.74
C GLY A 14 6.78 9.13 1.58
N ALA A 15 7.99 8.59 1.54
CA ALA A 15 8.35 7.39 2.28
C ALA A 15 9.47 7.65 3.27
N GLU A 16 9.39 6.99 4.42
CA GLU A 16 10.49 6.96 5.38
C GLU A 16 10.58 5.58 6.02
N VAL A 17 11.69 5.33 6.67
CA VAL A 17 11.94 4.06 7.34
C VAL A 17 12.25 4.36 8.81
N ARG A 18 11.62 3.63 9.71
CA ARG A 18 11.90 3.72 11.15
C ARG A 18 12.31 2.37 11.67
N LYS A 19 13.27 2.39 12.56
CA LYS A 19 13.68 1.21 13.30
C LYS A 19 13.20 1.35 14.73
N ASP A 20 12.46 0.34 15.21
CA ASP A 20 11.97 0.29 16.58
C ASP A 20 12.45 -1.02 17.19
N GLY A 21 13.52 -0.94 17.98
CA GLY A 21 14.18 -2.15 18.48
C GLY A 21 14.81 -2.92 17.33
N GLU A 22 14.38 -4.17 17.16
CA GLU A 22 14.82 -5.02 16.06
C GLU A 22 13.87 -5.00 14.86
N LYS A 23 12.75 -4.30 15.01
CA LYS A 23 11.75 -4.23 13.96
C LYS A 23 11.94 -3.00 13.10
N TRP A 24 11.66 -3.17 11.83
CA TRP A 24 11.70 -2.08 10.86
C TRP A 24 10.29 -1.78 10.37
N ALA A 25 9.99 -0.51 10.18
CA ALA A 25 8.71 -0.08 9.63
C ALA A 25 8.95 0.79 8.41
N LEU A 26 8.24 0.45 7.33
CA LEU A 26 8.12 1.32 6.18
C LEU A 26 6.91 2.23 6.40
N ILE A 27 7.09 3.52 6.23
CA ILE A 27 6.02 4.50 6.37
C ILE A 27 5.87 5.22 5.04
N LEU A 28 4.67 5.14 4.46
CA LEU A 28 4.34 5.82 3.22
C LEU A 28 3.18 6.78 3.46
N VAL A 29 3.33 8.03 3.01
CA VAL A 29 2.30 9.05 3.13
C VAL A 29 1.86 9.50 1.75
N ARG A 30 0.56 9.57 1.52
CA ARG A 30 0.00 10.07 0.27
C ARG A 30 -1.19 10.98 0.57
N GLU A 31 -1.21 12.14 -0.06
CA GLU A 31 -2.36 13.03 0.00
C GLU A 31 -3.31 12.70 -1.14
N LEU A 32 -4.56 12.40 -0.81
CA LEU A 32 -5.59 12.00 -1.76
C LEU A 32 -6.70 13.05 -1.78
N ARG A 33 -7.20 13.38 -2.97
CA ARG A 33 -8.26 14.40 -3.13
C ARG A 33 -9.66 13.79 -2.98
N HIS A 34 -9.82 12.94 -1.97
CA HIS A 34 -11.07 12.21 -1.71
C HIS A 34 -11.31 12.18 -0.22
N SER A 35 -12.59 12.07 0.18
CA SER A 35 -12.95 12.07 1.59
C SER A 35 -12.37 10.86 2.32
N PRO A 36 -12.12 10.97 3.65
CA PRO A 36 -11.68 9.82 4.42
C PRO A 36 -12.64 8.63 4.33
N GLU A 37 -13.94 8.87 4.24
CA GLU A 37 -14.95 7.82 4.11
C GLU A 37 -14.76 7.04 2.82
N LYS A 38 -14.52 7.74 1.72
CA LYS A 38 -14.29 7.10 0.42
C LYS A 38 -13.00 6.30 0.41
N VAL A 39 -11.93 6.86 0.99
CA VAL A 39 -10.64 6.17 1.11
C VAL A 39 -10.79 4.95 2.01
N TRP A 40 -11.50 5.08 3.13
CA TRP A 40 -11.74 3.98 4.05
C TRP A 40 -12.40 2.79 3.35
N GLN A 41 -13.41 3.06 2.53
CA GLN A 41 -14.08 2.02 1.78
C GLN A 41 -13.12 1.28 0.85
N ALA A 42 -12.22 2.01 0.19
CA ALA A 42 -11.22 1.41 -0.70
C ALA A 42 -10.21 0.55 0.08
N LEU A 43 -9.97 0.87 1.35
CA LEU A 43 -9.03 0.11 2.20
C LEU A 43 -9.66 -1.14 2.82
N THR A 44 -10.97 -1.23 2.88
CA THR A 44 -11.65 -2.26 3.66
C THR A 44 -12.53 -3.19 2.84
N ASP A 45 -13.12 -2.71 1.76
CA ASP A 45 -14.05 -3.50 0.95
C ASP A 45 -13.28 -4.48 0.05
N PRO A 46 -13.59 -5.79 0.12
CA PRO A 46 -12.87 -6.77 -0.70
C PRO A 46 -12.92 -6.49 -2.20
N ALA A 47 -14.05 -5.99 -2.71
CA ALA A 47 -14.16 -5.67 -4.13
C ALA A 47 -13.24 -4.52 -4.54
N HIS A 48 -13.09 -3.52 -3.67
CA HIS A 48 -12.17 -2.41 -3.92
C HIS A 48 -10.72 -2.87 -3.80
N LEU A 49 -10.41 -3.69 -2.81
CA LEU A 49 -9.05 -4.19 -2.60
C LEU A 49 -8.51 -4.93 -3.82
N ARG A 50 -9.36 -5.69 -4.51
CA ARG A 50 -8.96 -6.40 -5.72
C ARG A 50 -8.50 -5.48 -6.85
N GLU A 51 -8.93 -4.23 -6.81
CA GLU A 51 -8.65 -3.27 -7.88
C GLU A 51 -7.31 -2.56 -7.69
N TRP A 52 -6.74 -2.54 -6.48
CA TRP A 52 -5.51 -1.78 -6.24
C TRP A 52 -4.51 -2.43 -5.29
N ALA A 53 -4.96 -3.21 -4.31
CA ALA A 53 -4.10 -3.69 -3.22
C ALA A 53 -3.26 -4.89 -3.65
N PRO A 54 -2.12 -5.14 -2.98
CA PRO A 54 -1.27 -6.29 -3.30
C PRO A 54 -1.78 -7.61 -2.70
N PHE A 55 -3.00 -7.61 -2.17
CA PHE A 55 -3.64 -8.79 -1.60
C PHE A 55 -5.14 -8.74 -1.81
N VAL A 56 -5.77 -9.89 -1.59
CA VAL A 56 -7.23 -10.00 -1.59
C VAL A 56 -7.67 -10.57 -0.24
N THR A 57 -8.91 -10.27 0.16
CA THR A 57 -9.48 -10.77 1.41
C THR A 57 -10.82 -11.43 1.11
N ASP A 58 -11.21 -12.40 1.96
CA ASP A 58 -12.50 -13.07 1.84
C ASP A 58 -13.61 -12.35 2.62
N GLY A 59 -13.26 -11.31 3.37
CA GLY A 59 -14.22 -10.51 4.12
C GLY A 59 -13.73 -9.08 4.25
N SER A 60 -14.63 -8.19 4.68
CA SER A 60 -14.30 -6.78 4.88
C SER A 60 -13.36 -6.60 6.06
N LEU A 61 -12.47 -5.62 5.93
CA LEU A 61 -11.53 -5.26 7.00
C LEU A 61 -12.09 -4.15 7.91
N ASP A 62 -13.35 -3.75 7.73
CA ASP A 62 -13.95 -2.65 8.48
C ASP A 62 -14.45 -3.04 9.88
N THR A 63 -14.28 -4.28 10.26
CA THR A 63 -14.75 -4.80 11.55
C THR A 63 -13.65 -5.61 12.22
N VAL A 64 -13.52 -5.48 13.52
CA VAL A 64 -12.61 -6.30 14.32
C VAL A 64 -12.98 -7.78 14.16
N GLY A 65 -11.98 -8.61 13.90
CA GLY A 65 -12.17 -10.05 13.67
C GLY A 65 -11.13 -10.60 12.72
N THR A 66 -11.30 -11.85 12.34
CA THR A 66 -10.33 -12.55 11.50
C THR A 66 -10.91 -12.81 10.10
N VAL A 67 -10.15 -12.48 9.08
CA VAL A 67 -10.48 -12.79 7.69
C VAL A 67 -9.27 -13.50 7.07
N LYS A 68 -9.49 -14.16 5.93
CA LYS A 68 -8.39 -14.74 5.16
C LYS A 68 -7.87 -13.71 4.18
N LEU A 69 -6.56 -13.55 4.16
CA LEU A 69 -5.87 -12.60 3.30
C LEU A 69 -4.85 -13.35 2.46
N THR A 70 -4.88 -13.14 1.16
CA THR A 70 -3.94 -13.79 0.25
C THR A 70 -3.14 -12.72 -0.48
N TRP A 71 -1.83 -12.68 -0.24
CA TRP A 71 -0.93 -11.82 -1.00
C TRP A 71 -0.82 -12.35 -2.44
N VAL A 72 -0.80 -11.44 -3.40
CA VAL A 72 -0.62 -11.83 -4.80
C VAL A 72 0.72 -12.52 -4.97
N GLY A 73 0.68 -13.73 -5.54
CA GLY A 73 1.88 -14.55 -5.70
C GLY A 73 2.17 -15.50 -4.54
N ALA A 74 1.44 -15.37 -3.43
CA ALA A 74 1.62 -16.27 -2.29
C ALA A 74 0.98 -17.64 -2.58
N PRO A 75 1.57 -18.74 -2.07
CA PRO A 75 1.05 -20.09 -2.34
C PRO A 75 -0.23 -20.39 -1.57
N ALA A 76 -0.52 -19.68 -0.47
CA ALA A 76 -1.66 -19.97 0.37
C ALA A 76 -2.13 -18.71 1.09
N PRO A 77 -3.42 -18.65 1.46
CA PRO A 77 -3.93 -17.54 2.28
C PRO A 77 -3.36 -17.60 3.69
N GLN A 78 -3.33 -16.45 4.34
CA GLN A 78 -2.99 -16.34 5.75
C GLN A 78 -4.15 -15.70 6.50
N GLU A 79 -4.18 -15.85 7.80
CA GLU A 79 -5.17 -15.17 8.62
C GLU A 79 -4.75 -13.72 8.85
N ALA A 80 -5.68 -12.81 8.63
CA ALA A 80 -5.51 -11.41 8.99
C ALA A 80 -6.46 -11.10 10.13
N THR A 81 -5.90 -10.70 11.26
CA THR A 81 -6.71 -10.34 12.42
C THR A 81 -6.78 -8.82 12.51
N VAL A 82 -7.97 -8.30 12.25
CA VAL A 82 -8.24 -6.87 12.43
C VAL A 82 -8.38 -6.62 13.92
N THR A 83 -7.43 -5.88 14.47
CA THR A 83 -7.39 -5.57 15.90
C THR A 83 -8.02 -4.22 16.21
N ARG A 84 -8.10 -3.34 15.19
CA ARG A 84 -8.69 -2.03 15.34
C ARG A 84 -9.29 -1.56 14.02
N ALA A 85 -10.52 -1.07 14.08
CA ALA A 85 -11.25 -0.56 12.93
C ALA A 85 -12.10 0.62 13.36
N ASP A 86 -11.46 1.78 13.47
CA ASP A 86 -12.10 3.04 13.87
C ASP A 86 -12.36 3.88 12.62
N ALA A 87 -13.44 3.58 11.92
CA ALA A 87 -13.79 4.24 10.66
C ALA A 87 -14.05 5.74 10.88
N PRO A 88 -13.60 6.60 10.00
CA PRO A 88 -12.72 6.35 8.87
C PRO A 88 -11.26 6.76 9.14
N ARG A 89 -10.75 6.56 10.35
CA ARG A 89 -9.48 7.13 10.78
C ARG A 89 -8.35 6.15 11.00
N LEU A 90 -8.64 4.95 11.50
CA LEU A 90 -7.59 4.04 11.93
C LEU A 90 -7.97 2.58 11.69
N LEU A 91 -7.09 1.85 11.01
CA LEU A 91 -7.28 0.44 10.72
C LEU A 91 -5.97 -0.29 11.00
N GLU A 92 -6.04 -1.35 11.82
CA GLU A 92 -4.87 -2.17 12.13
C GLU A 92 -5.18 -3.64 11.93
N TYR A 93 -4.32 -4.32 11.18
CA TYR A 93 -4.35 -5.78 11.03
C TYR A 93 -2.96 -6.29 10.73
N ASN A 94 -2.58 -7.37 11.40
CA ASN A 94 -1.27 -8.00 11.24
C ASN A 94 -0.14 -6.96 11.40
N ASP A 95 0.71 -6.84 10.40
CA ASP A 95 1.87 -5.94 10.41
C ASP A 95 1.57 -4.61 9.71
N ILE A 96 0.29 -4.29 9.49
CA ILE A 96 -0.12 -3.12 8.74
C ILE A 96 -1.01 -2.22 9.58
N ARG A 97 -0.75 -0.92 9.50
CA ARG A 97 -1.58 0.11 10.10
C ARG A 97 -1.85 1.21 9.08
N TRP A 98 -3.11 1.61 8.99
CA TRP A 98 -3.54 2.70 8.12
C TRP A 98 -4.09 3.83 8.99
N GLU A 99 -3.59 5.03 8.74
CA GLU A 99 -4.09 6.24 9.39
C GLU A 99 -4.64 7.18 8.33
N LEU A 100 -5.85 7.70 8.57
CA LEU A 100 -6.51 8.63 7.66
C LEU A 100 -6.82 9.91 8.40
N GLU A 101 -6.34 11.03 7.86
CA GLU A 101 -6.55 12.34 8.44
C GLU A 101 -7.15 13.27 7.38
N ALA A 102 -8.22 13.99 7.73
CA ALA A 102 -8.77 14.98 6.84
C ALA A 102 -7.74 16.10 6.64
N PHE A 103 -7.42 16.39 5.39
CA PHE A 103 -6.35 17.33 5.06
C PHE A 103 -6.63 18.01 3.72
N GLY A 104 -6.64 19.34 3.70
CA GLY A 104 -6.73 20.10 2.46
C GLY A 104 -7.94 19.81 1.60
N GLY A 105 -9.09 19.45 2.21
CA GLY A 105 -10.28 19.05 1.46
C GLY A 105 -10.31 17.60 1.03
N GLY A 106 -9.27 16.84 1.37
CA GLY A 106 -9.16 15.42 1.06
C GLY A 106 -8.67 14.62 2.26
N THR A 107 -7.79 13.66 2.01
CA THR A 107 -7.28 12.77 3.04
C THR A 107 -5.77 12.66 2.95
N ARG A 108 -5.10 12.77 4.09
CA ARG A 108 -3.71 12.33 4.21
C ARG A 108 -3.74 10.89 4.68
N LEU A 109 -3.30 9.99 3.81
CA LEU A 109 -3.24 8.56 4.09
C LEU A 109 -1.83 8.18 4.48
N THR A 110 -1.68 7.53 5.63
CA THR A 110 -0.39 7.04 6.10
C THR A 110 -0.45 5.53 6.26
N LEU A 111 0.47 4.84 5.61
CA LEU A 111 0.66 3.40 5.76
C LEU A 111 1.87 3.16 6.66
N TRP A 112 1.69 2.30 7.67
CA TRP A 112 2.77 1.73 8.45
C TRP A 112 2.82 0.24 8.16
N HIS A 113 3.95 -0.24 7.67
CA HIS A 113 4.10 -1.67 7.35
C HIS A 113 5.40 -2.17 7.96
N ASN A 114 5.27 -3.07 8.93
CA ASN A 114 6.44 -3.73 9.52
C ASN A 114 6.94 -4.75 8.51
N ILE A 115 8.16 -4.56 8.03
CA ILE A 115 8.72 -5.36 6.97
C ILE A 115 10.22 -5.53 7.22
N ASP A 116 10.75 -6.68 6.81
CA ASP A 116 12.18 -6.94 6.94
C ASP A 116 12.98 -5.89 6.16
N ARG A 117 14.06 -5.41 6.77
CA ARG A 117 14.94 -4.41 6.19
C ARG A 117 15.33 -4.71 4.75
N ARG A 118 15.59 -5.99 4.45
CA ARG A 118 16.01 -6.42 3.11
C ARG A 118 14.99 -6.15 2.02
N PHE A 119 13.72 -6.05 2.40
CA PHE A 119 12.62 -5.88 1.46
C PHE A 119 11.96 -4.51 1.51
N ILE A 120 12.50 -3.58 2.30
CA ILE A 120 11.87 -2.27 2.51
C ILE A 120 11.81 -1.47 1.20
N ALA A 121 12.91 -1.40 0.45
CA ALA A 121 12.92 -0.65 -0.81
C ALA A 121 11.97 -1.26 -1.83
N MET A 122 11.91 -2.60 -1.90
CA MET A 122 10.97 -3.31 -2.76
C MET A 122 9.53 -3.05 -2.34
N GLY A 123 9.27 -3.09 -1.02
CA GLY A 123 7.96 -2.78 -0.48
C GLY A 123 7.53 -1.35 -0.78
N ALA A 124 8.44 -0.39 -0.63
CA ALA A 124 8.15 1.01 -0.93
C ALA A 124 7.78 1.19 -2.41
N ALA A 125 8.52 0.60 -3.32
CA ALA A 125 8.21 0.67 -4.75
C ALA A 125 6.86 0.03 -5.06
N GLY A 126 6.59 -1.13 -4.49
CA GLY A 126 5.31 -1.82 -4.67
C GLY A 126 4.13 -1.01 -4.14
N TRP A 127 4.22 -0.51 -2.93
CA TRP A 127 3.15 0.30 -2.35
C TRP A 127 2.98 1.63 -3.07
N HIS A 128 4.07 2.25 -3.54
CA HIS A 128 4.00 3.47 -4.34
C HIS A 128 3.11 3.25 -5.57
N ILE A 129 3.34 2.17 -6.29
CA ILE A 129 2.54 1.83 -7.47
C ILE A 129 1.09 1.55 -7.06
N CYS A 130 0.88 0.80 -5.98
CA CYS A 130 -0.47 0.54 -5.47
C CYS A 130 -1.21 1.84 -5.16
N PHE A 131 -0.53 2.81 -4.57
CA PHE A 131 -1.14 4.11 -4.26
C PHE A 131 -1.50 4.88 -5.53
N ASP A 132 -0.67 4.82 -6.57
CA ASP A 132 -1.01 5.44 -7.86
C ASP A 132 -2.27 4.80 -8.45
N VAL A 133 -2.38 3.48 -8.37
CA VAL A 133 -3.56 2.75 -8.84
C VAL A 133 -4.78 3.10 -7.98
N LEU A 134 -4.59 3.21 -6.66
CA LEU A 134 -5.66 3.62 -5.75
C LEU A 134 -6.21 5.00 -6.10
N GLU A 135 -5.35 5.98 -6.37
CA GLU A 135 -5.79 7.31 -6.76
C GLU A 135 -6.64 7.28 -8.02
N ARG A 136 -6.26 6.47 -9.01
CA ARG A 136 -7.02 6.32 -10.23
C ARG A 136 -8.38 5.66 -9.99
N LEU A 137 -8.40 4.65 -9.13
CA LEU A 137 -9.65 4.00 -8.74
C LEU A 137 -10.60 4.99 -8.07
N LEU A 138 -10.10 5.78 -7.14
CA LEU A 138 -10.89 6.77 -6.42
C LEU A 138 -11.41 7.88 -7.36
N SER A 139 -10.71 8.14 -8.44
CA SER A 139 -11.08 9.16 -9.44
C SER A 139 -11.93 8.58 -10.58
N ASP A 140 -12.46 7.37 -10.40
CA ASP A 140 -13.30 6.66 -11.38
C ASP A 140 -12.58 6.35 -12.71
N HIS A 141 -11.26 6.20 -12.66
CA HIS A 141 -10.44 5.82 -13.82
C HIS A 141 -9.54 4.63 -13.47
N PRO A 142 -10.13 3.48 -13.04
CA PRO A 142 -9.32 2.35 -12.64
C PRO A 142 -8.53 1.77 -13.81
N ILE A 143 -7.30 1.38 -13.52
CA ILE A 143 -6.44 0.72 -14.52
C ILE A 143 -6.16 -0.74 -14.16
N GLY A 144 -6.72 -1.23 -13.05
CA GLY A 144 -6.44 -2.56 -12.53
C GLY A 144 -5.14 -2.60 -11.74
N ARG A 145 -5.09 -3.49 -10.76
CA ARG A 145 -3.94 -3.52 -9.86
C ARG A 145 -2.65 -3.95 -10.58
N ILE A 146 -1.55 -3.38 -10.13
CA ILE A 146 -0.21 -3.66 -10.62
C ILE A 146 0.60 -4.11 -9.42
N VAL A 147 0.74 -5.42 -9.24
CA VAL A 147 1.33 -5.99 -8.02
C VAL A 147 2.11 -7.26 -8.37
N GLY A 148 3.00 -7.66 -7.44
CA GLY A 148 3.78 -8.87 -7.59
C GLY A 148 4.62 -8.85 -8.85
N PRO A 149 4.72 -9.99 -9.57
CA PRO A 149 5.55 -10.06 -10.78
C PRO A 149 5.14 -9.05 -11.87
N ASP A 150 3.86 -8.66 -11.94
CA ASP A 150 3.42 -7.70 -12.95
C ASP A 150 4.03 -6.32 -12.72
N ALA A 151 4.23 -5.91 -11.48
CA ALA A 151 4.84 -4.63 -11.17
C ALA A 151 6.26 -4.56 -11.72
N MET A 152 6.97 -5.67 -11.66
CA MET A 152 8.36 -5.74 -12.09
C MET A 152 8.51 -5.63 -13.61
N LYS A 153 7.44 -5.85 -14.36
CA LYS A 153 7.46 -5.75 -15.83
C LYS A 153 7.38 -4.31 -16.32
N PHE A 154 6.97 -3.37 -15.46
CA PHE A 154 6.91 -1.97 -15.83
C PHE A 154 8.30 -1.36 -15.80
N GLY A 155 8.68 -0.65 -16.87
CA GLY A 155 10.00 -0.07 -16.98
C GLY A 155 10.35 0.88 -15.84
N GLY A 156 9.36 1.55 -15.27
CA GLY A 156 9.57 2.46 -14.15
C GLY A 156 9.80 1.78 -12.81
N TRP A 157 9.50 0.49 -12.68
CA TRP A 157 9.62 -0.21 -11.38
C TRP A 157 11.06 -0.29 -10.90
N GLN A 158 11.97 -0.65 -11.79
CA GLN A 158 13.38 -0.80 -11.42
C GLN A 158 13.98 0.54 -10.99
N GLN A 159 13.66 1.61 -11.71
CA GLN A 159 14.12 2.93 -11.35
C GLN A 159 13.55 3.36 -10.00
N LEU A 160 12.26 3.14 -9.79
CA LEU A 160 11.60 3.48 -8.53
C LEU A 160 12.20 2.70 -7.37
N HIS A 161 12.43 1.41 -7.54
CA HIS A 161 13.08 0.57 -6.54
C HIS A 161 14.47 1.09 -6.19
N ALA A 162 15.26 1.44 -7.22
CA ALA A 162 16.60 1.97 -7.01
C ALA A 162 16.58 3.32 -6.28
N GLU A 163 15.63 4.19 -6.59
CA GLU A 163 15.46 5.48 -5.93
C GLU A 163 15.14 5.31 -4.44
N TYR A 164 14.23 4.40 -4.11
CA TYR A 164 13.91 4.14 -2.71
C TYR A 164 15.08 3.49 -1.96
N ALA A 165 15.77 2.56 -2.60
CA ALA A 165 16.94 1.93 -2.00
C ALA A 165 18.02 2.98 -1.68
N LYS A 166 18.21 3.95 -2.56
CA LYS A 166 19.14 5.04 -2.35
C LYS A 166 18.71 5.96 -1.20
N GLN A 167 17.42 6.32 -1.16
CA GLN A 167 16.88 7.19 -0.13
C GLN A 167 17.00 6.57 1.25
N PHE A 168 16.78 5.28 1.36
CA PHE A 168 16.82 4.59 2.65
C PHE A 168 18.21 4.13 3.03
N ALA A 169 19.14 4.05 2.06
CA ALA A 169 20.47 3.44 2.24
C ALA A 169 20.35 2.05 2.86
N VAL A 170 19.31 1.31 2.52
CA VAL A 170 19.03 -0.02 3.08
C VAL A 170 19.83 -1.07 2.32
N GLY A 171 20.33 -2.06 3.06
CA GLY A 171 21.11 -3.12 2.45
C GLY A 171 22.61 -2.86 2.43
N ARG A 172 23.05 -1.69 2.91
CA ARG A 172 24.45 -1.43 3.09
C ARG A 172 24.91 -2.02 4.42
N PRO A 173 26.00 -2.74 4.46
CA PRO A 173 26.55 -3.16 5.72
C PRO A 173 27.02 -1.94 6.50
N GLU A 174 26.65 -1.90 7.74
CA GLU A 174 27.11 -0.87 8.66
C GLU A 174 28.40 -1.34 9.35
#